data_150f91956b3c403d4c58ece67043757f
#
_entry.id   150f91956b3c403d4c58ece67043757f
#
_cell.length_a   1.000
_cell.length_b   1.000
_cell.length_c   1.000
_cell.angle_alpha   90.00
_cell.angle_beta   90.00
_cell.angle_gamma   90.00
#
_symmetry.space_group_name_H-M   'P 1'
#
loop_
_entity.id
_entity.type
_entity.pdbx_description
1 polymer ?
#
loop_
_entity_poly.entity_id
_entity_poly.type
_entity_poly.pdbx_seq_one_letter_code
_entity_poly.pdbx_strand_id
1 'polypeptide(L)'
;MTTVLASRAAIHTETVDYKQGDTTLEGFLAYNDSISGKRPGVLVVHQWFGLTDYEKHRAEMLAQLGYVAFCADIYGKDARPKNVQEAGAQSGKYKSDRMLLRARVNAGLDVLQKNELVDTKRIAAIGYCFGGTTVIELARSGADLNGVVSFHGGLDSPTPADGKNIKCKVLALAGADDPFQNPSDLTAFESEMRDSKVDWQIVFYGGAVHAFTQPDPGFANPGAKYNEKADKRSWEAMKQFFAEIFK
;
A
#
# COMPACT_ATOMS: atom_id res chain seq x y z
N MET A 1 36.78 10.22 -28.33
CA MET A 1 36.21 9.73 -27.06
C MET A 1 34.87 10.44 -26.84
N THR A 2 33.79 9.77 -27.15
CA THR A 2 32.42 10.32 -26.96
C THR A 2 31.99 10.02 -25.55
N THR A 3 31.98 11.05 -24.69
CA THR A 3 31.48 10.92 -23.32
C THR A 3 29.97 10.72 -23.39
N VAL A 4 29.53 9.50 -23.18
CA VAL A 4 28.09 9.21 -22.96
C VAL A 4 27.77 9.78 -21.58
N LEU A 5 27.17 10.96 -21.56
CA LEU A 5 26.50 11.49 -20.36
C LEU A 5 25.35 10.52 -20.03
N ALA A 6 25.53 9.71 -18.99
CA ALA A 6 24.43 8.95 -18.43
C ALA A 6 23.33 9.95 -18.02
N SER A 7 22.22 9.96 -18.77
CA SER A 7 21.04 10.73 -18.39
C SER A 7 20.63 10.28 -16.99
N ARG A 8 20.69 11.18 -16.04
CA ARG A 8 20.18 10.95 -14.69
C ARG A 8 18.68 10.70 -14.84
N ALA A 9 18.21 9.52 -14.46
CA ALA A 9 16.81 9.16 -14.55
C ALA A 9 15.95 10.27 -13.90
N ALA A 10 15.17 10.97 -14.70
CA ALA A 10 14.25 11.99 -14.20
C ALA A 10 12.98 11.27 -13.71
N ILE A 11 12.68 11.38 -12.42
CA ILE A 11 11.40 10.93 -11.89
C ILE A 11 10.37 12.01 -12.15
N HIS A 12 9.40 11.69 -12.99
CA HIS A 12 8.22 12.53 -13.20
C HIS A 12 7.23 12.32 -12.06
N THR A 13 6.68 13.43 -11.56
CA THR A 13 5.66 13.40 -10.50
C THR A 13 4.50 14.32 -10.86
N GLU A 14 3.28 13.89 -10.56
CA GLU A 14 2.07 14.63 -10.86
C GLU A 14 1.02 14.41 -9.78
N THR A 15 0.31 15.49 -9.40
CA THR A 15 -0.91 15.40 -8.58
C THR A 15 -2.11 15.18 -9.49
N VAL A 16 -2.93 14.17 -9.19
CA VAL A 16 -4.06 13.76 -10.03
C VAL A 16 -5.34 13.82 -9.22
N ASP A 17 -6.26 14.70 -9.62
CA ASP A 17 -7.61 14.74 -9.05
C ASP A 17 -8.49 13.68 -9.75
N TYR A 18 -9.23 12.90 -8.96
CA TYR A 18 -10.16 11.88 -9.44
C TYR A 18 -11.38 11.80 -8.51
N LYS A 19 -12.36 10.97 -8.84
CA LYS A 19 -13.61 10.90 -8.07
C LYS A 19 -14.00 9.48 -7.69
N GLN A 20 -14.63 9.37 -6.53
CA GLN A 20 -15.43 8.21 -6.16
C GLN A 20 -16.80 8.71 -5.66
N GLY A 21 -17.86 8.45 -6.45
CA GLY A 21 -19.15 9.12 -6.27
C GLY A 21 -18.97 10.64 -6.36
N ASP A 22 -19.55 11.36 -5.42
CA ASP A 22 -19.44 12.83 -5.36
C ASP A 22 -18.17 13.34 -4.67
N THR A 23 -17.34 12.44 -4.13
CA THR A 23 -16.12 12.85 -3.42
C THR A 23 -14.96 13.04 -4.38
N THR A 24 -14.34 14.21 -4.36
CA THR A 24 -13.07 14.47 -5.03
C THR A 24 -11.92 13.93 -4.18
N LEU A 25 -11.05 13.15 -4.83
CA LEU A 25 -9.86 12.52 -4.27
C LEU A 25 -8.64 13.13 -4.97
N GLU A 26 -7.53 13.24 -4.24
CA GLU A 26 -6.29 13.76 -4.81
C GLU A 26 -5.16 12.76 -4.60
N GLY A 27 -4.79 12.09 -5.69
CA GLY A 27 -3.69 11.13 -5.72
C GLY A 27 -2.37 11.76 -6.19
N PHE A 28 -1.32 10.94 -6.17
CA PHE A 28 0.01 11.33 -6.62
C PHE A 28 0.60 10.23 -7.50
N LEU A 29 0.96 10.59 -8.73
CA LEU A 29 1.59 9.71 -9.72
C LEU A 29 3.09 9.93 -9.73
N ALA A 30 3.88 8.85 -9.82
CA ALA A 30 5.32 8.90 -10.01
C ALA A 30 5.78 7.83 -11.00
N TYR A 31 6.64 8.18 -11.94
CA TYR A 31 7.27 7.24 -12.86
C TYR A 31 8.62 7.77 -13.39
N ASN A 32 9.41 6.91 -13.99
CA ASN A 32 10.70 7.29 -14.57
C ASN A 32 10.55 7.60 -16.07
N ASP A 33 10.79 8.85 -16.47
CA ASP A 33 10.68 9.34 -17.85
C ASP A 33 11.66 8.68 -18.83
N SER A 34 12.80 8.19 -18.31
CA SER A 34 13.83 7.58 -19.16
C SER A 34 13.47 6.16 -19.64
N ILE A 35 12.40 5.56 -19.09
CA ILE A 35 11.95 4.21 -19.44
C ILE A 35 10.79 4.31 -20.43
N SER A 36 10.96 3.73 -21.61
CA SER A 36 9.93 3.65 -22.63
C SER A 36 9.05 2.40 -22.48
N GLY A 37 7.82 2.48 -22.99
CA GLY A 37 6.88 1.38 -23.03
C GLY A 37 6.10 1.15 -21.73
N LYS A 38 5.22 0.16 -21.75
CA LYS A 38 4.39 -0.20 -20.60
C LYS A 38 5.17 -0.92 -19.53
N ARG A 39 4.89 -0.60 -18.29
CA ARG A 39 5.58 -1.09 -17.08
C ARG A 39 4.58 -1.59 -16.05
N PRO A 40 5.00 -2.43 -15.10
CA PRO A 40 4.13 -2.81 -14.00
C PRO A 40 3.66 -1.59 -13.21
N GLY A 41 2.37 -1.60 -12.82
CA GLY A 41 1.77 -0.57 -11.98
C GLY A 41 1.79 -0.96 -10.51
N VAL A 42 2.03 0.01 -9.63
CA VAL A 42 1.96 -0.19 -8.17
C VAL A 42 1.06 0.86 -7.55
N LEU A 43 -0.05 0.42 -6.98
CA LEU A 43 -0.90 1.28 -6.15
C LEU A 43 -0.27 1.41 -4.76
N VAL A 44 -0.14 2.62 -4.24
CA VAL A 44 0.37 2.89 -2.89
C VAL A 44 -0.77 3.46 -2.04
N VAL A 45 -1.04 2.88 -0.88
CA VAL A 45 -2.10 3.35 0.01
C VAL A 45 -1.50 3.90 1.30
N HIS A 46 -1.96 5.09 1.65
CA HIS A 46 -1.46 5.92 2.73
C HIS A 46 -1.78 5.38 4.13
N GLN A 47 -1.05 5.88 5.11
CA GLN A 47 -1.28 5.67 6.53
C GLN A 47 -2.51 6.48 7.02
N TRP A 48 -2.74 6.50 8.32
CA TRP A 48 -3.92 7.11 8.93
C TRP A 48 -3.98 8.64 8.87
N PHE A 49 -2.87 9.33 8.59
CA PHE A 49 -2.85 10.79 8.33
C PHE A 49 -3.26 11.19 6.89
N GLY A 50 -3.61 10.23 6.04
CA GLY A 50 -3.88 10.50 4.63
C GLY A 50 -2.60 10.51 3.79
N LEU A 51 -2.71 10.95 2.54
CA LEU A 51 -1.58 11.04 1.62
C LEU A 51 -0.62 12.15 2.05
N THR A 52 0.56 11.77 2.49
CA THR A 52 1.64 12.65 2.96
C THR A 52 2.88 12.54 2.08
N ASP A 53 3.93 13.29 2.41
CA ASP A 53 5.21 13.22 1.70
C ASP A 53 5.91 11.85 1.89
N TYR A 54 5.55 11.10 2.92
CA TYR A 54 6.06 9.74 3.10
C TYR A 54 5.63 8.80 1.96
N GLU A 55 4.36 8.74 1.64
CA GLU A 55 3.84 7.88 0.57
C GLU A 55 4.32 8.35 -0.80
N LYS A 56 4.41 9.67 -1.02
CA LYS A 56 4.98 10.24 -2.24
C LYS A 56 6.43 9.81 -2.43
N HIS A 57 7.25 9.88 -1.37
CA HIS A 57 8.63 9.40 -1.41
C HIS A 57 8.71 7.90 -1.73
N ARG A 58 7.83 7.06 -1.15
CA ARG A 58 7.75 5.63 -1.47
C ARG A 58 7.36 5.39 -2.94
N ALA A 59 6.46 6.20 -3.50
CA ALA A 59 6.12 6.15 -4.92
C ALA A 59 7.31 6.53 -5.81
N GLU A 60 8.09 7.55 -5.45
CA GLU A 60 9.32 7.91 -6.15
C GLU A 60 10.37 6.78 -6.10
N MET A 61 10.53 6.11 -4.95
CA MET A 61 11.40 4.92 -4.83
C MET A 61 10.95 3.79 -5.77
N LEU A 62 9.64 3.56 -5.89
CA LEU A 62 9.09 2.58 -6.85
C LEU A 62 9.34 2.99 -8.30
N ALA A 63 9.18 4.28 -8.62
CA ALA A 63 9.49 4.83 -9.93
C ALA A 63 10.97 4.66 -10.29
N GLN A 64 11.90 4.79 -9.33
CA GLN A 64 13.32 4.49 -9.51
C GLN A 64 13.58 3.02 -9.84
N LEU A 65 12.75 2.09 -9.32
CA LEU A 65 12.79 0.67 -9.65
C LEU A 65 12.15 0.33 -11.01
N GLY A 66 11.59 1.34 -11.71
CA GLY A 66 11.01 1.18 -13.04
C GLY A 66 9.50 0.94 -13.06
N TYR A 67 8.80 1.06 -11.94
CA TYR A 67 7.35 0.96 -11.86
C TYR A 67 6.66 2.29 -12.19
N VAL A 68 5.38 2.22 -12.55
CA VAL A 68 4.46 3.36 -12.48
C VAL A 68 3.75 3.26 -11.13
N ALA A 69 3.98 4.22 -10.24
CA ALA A 69 3.41 4.22 -8.90
C ALA A 69 2.32 5.28 -8.77
N PHE A 70 1.18 4.91 -8.21
CA PHE A 70 0.09 5.83 -7.93
C PHE A 70 -0.32 5.76 -6.46
N CYS A 71 -0.15 6.86 -5.73
CA CYS A 71 -0.64 6.99 -4.37
C CYS A 71 -2.12 7.32 -4.38
N ALA A 72 -2.97 6.44 -3.86
CA ALA A 72 -4.39 6.66 -3.74
C ALA A 72 -4.74 7.48 -2.50
N ASP A 73 -5.68 8.42 -2.65
CA ASP A 73 -6.35 9.09 -1.54
C ASP A 73 -7.61 8.31 -1.16
N ILE A 74 -7.73 7.94 0.11
CA ILE A 74 -8.89 7.22 0.63
C ILE A 74 -9.91 8.18 1.27
N TYR A 75 -9.43 9.28 1.85
CA TYR A 75 -10.27 10.14 2.67
C TYR A 75 -11.02 11.21 1.87
N GLY A 76 -10.37 11.79 0.89
CA GLY A 76 -10.84 12.94 0.12
C GLY A 76 -9.89 14.12 0.23
N LYS A 77 -9.80 14.90 -0.84
CA LYS A 77 -8.90 16.05 -0.98
C LYS A 77 -9.03 17.05 0.20
N ASP A 78 -10.26 17.30 0.64
CA ASP A 78 -10.57 18.27 1.70
C ASP A 78 -10.71 17.62 3.09
N ALA A 79 -10.51 16.31 3.21
CA ALA A 79 -10.76 15.54 4.43
C ALA A 79 -9.48 15.00 5.09
N ARG A 80 -8.30 15.55 4.74
CA ARG A 80 -7.01 15.12 5.30
C ARG A 80 -6.91 15.53 6.77
N PRO A 81 -6.59 14.59 7.68
CA PRO A 81 -6.44 14.87 9.10
C PRO A 81 -5.30 15.84 9.39
N LYS A 82 -5.50 16.73 10.36
CA LYS A 82 -4.51 17.72 10.81
C LYS A 82 -3.88 17.36 12.15
N ASN A 83 -4.43 16.38 12.84
CA ASN A 83 -3.97 15.93 14.16
C ASN A 83 -4.35 14.45 14.39
N VAL A 84 -3.82 13.87 15.47
CA VAL A 84 -4.02 12.45 15.84
C VAL A 84 -5.49 12.09 16.03
N GLN A 85 -6.29 13.01 16.63
CA GLN A 85 -7.70 12.76 16.88
C GLN A 85 -8.47 12.65 15.55
N GLU A 86 -8.24 13.58 14.62
CA GLU A 86 -8.85 13.56 13.30
C GLU A 86 -8.39 12.32 12.49
N ALA A 87 -7.09 11.96 12.58
CA ALA A 87 -6.56 10.77 11.92
C ALA A 87 -7.22 9.49 12.44
N GLY A 88 -7.41 9.38 13.76
CA GLY A 88 -8.14 8.28 14.38
C GLY A 88 -9.60 8.21 13.92
N ALA A 89 -10.29 9.36 13.88
CA ALA A 89 -11.68 9.43 13.43
C ALA A 89 -11.82 9.04 11.94
N GLN A 90 -10.95 9.57 11.06
CA GLN A 90 -10.98 9.23 9.64
C GLN A 90 -10.68 7.75 9.40
N SER A 91 -9.57 7.22 9.93
CA SER A 91 -9.23 5.81 9.76
C SER A 91 -10.31 4.89 10.35
N GLY A 92 -10.88 5.25 11.50
CA GLY A 92 -11.98 4.52 12.14
C GLY A 92 -13.24 4.47 11.27
N LYS A 93 -13.63 5.57 10.63
CA LYS A 93 -14.76 5.65 9.70
C LYS A 93 -14.65 4.58 8.60
N TYR A 94 -13.49 4.50 7.95
CA TYR A 94 -13.28 3.56 6.84
C TYR A 94 -13.06 2.12 7.34
N LYS A 95 -12.45 1.93 8.50
CA LYS A 95 -12.34 0.59 9.10
C LYS A 95 -13.69 0.02 9.52
N SER A 96 -14.64 0.86 9.94
CA SER A 96 -16.01 0.44 10.27
C SER A 96 -16.92 0.26 9.05
N ASP A 97 -16.57 0.89 7.92
CA ASP A 97 -17.30 0.75 6.65
C ASP A 97 -16.36 0.20 5.56
N ARG A 98 -16.19 -1.12 5.55
CA ARG A 98 -15.33 -1.81 4.58
C ARG A 98 -15.80 -1.67 3.15
N MET A 99 -17.09 -1.49 2.92
CA MET A 99 -17.64 -1.27 1.58
C MET A 99 -17.18 0.08 1.03
N LEU A 100 -17.26 1.14 1.83
CA LEU A 100 -16.74 2.45 1.45
C LEU A 100 -15.21 2.43 1.27
N LEU A 101 -14.47 1.75 2.16
CA LEU A 101 -13.02 1.57 2.04
C LEU A 101 -12.65 0.92 0.71
N ARG A 102 -13.30 -0.19 0.38
CA ARG A 102 -13.10 -0.91 -0.90
C ARG A 102 -13.46 -0.05 -2.10
N ALA A 103 -14.55 0.72 -2.04
CA ALA A 103 -14.93 1.63 -3.12
C ALA A 103 -13.86 2.72 -3.36
N ARG A 104 -13.30 3.29 -2.29
CA ARG A 104 -12.25 4.33 -2.37
C ARG A 104 -10.97 3.79 -2.98
N VAL A 105 -10.47 2.65 -2.51
CA VAL A 105 -9.22 2.10 -3.01
C VAL A 105 -9.35 1.57 -4.44
N ASN A 106 -10.50 1.00 -4.82
CA ASN A 106 -10.77 0.60 -6.20
C ASN A 106 -10.80 1.80 -7.14
N ALA A 107 -11.34 2.97 -6.73
CA ALA A 107 -11.27 4.18 -7.54
C ALA A 107 -9.82 4.62 -7.82
N GLY A 108 -8.92 4.48 -6.85
CA GLY A 108 -7.49 4.71 -7.05
C GLY A 108 -6.85 3.67 -7.98
N LEU A 109 -7.24 2.40 -7.88
CA LEU A 109 -6.80 1.35 -8.79
C LEU A 109 -7.23 1.63 -10.23
N ASP A 110 -8.45 2.10 -10.43
CA ASP A 110 -8.97 2.45 -11.75
C ASP A 110 -8.14 3.57 -12.42
N VAL A 111 -7.68 4.56 -11.64
CA VAL A 111 -6.78 5.61 -12.14
C VAL A 111 -5.46 5.01 -12.63
N LEU A 112 -4.85 4.15 -11.81
CA LEU A 112 -3.60 3.48 -12.17
C LEU A 112 -3.76 2.64 -13.44
N GLN A 113 -4.83 1.84 -13.53
CA GLN A 113 -5.10 0.96 -14.67
C GLN A 113 -5.34 1.72 -16.00
N LYS A 114 -5.89 2.93 -15.92
CA LYS A 114 -6.14 3.80 -17.09
C LYS A 114 -4.91 4.55 -17.57
N ASN A 115 -3.83 4.57 -16.80
CA ASN A 115 -2.60 5.24 -17.21
C ASN A 115 -1.94 4.49 -18.37
N GLU A 116 -1.63 5.19 -19.46
CA GLU A 116 -1.11 4.62 -20.71
C GLU A 116 0.25 3.92 -20.56
N LEU A 117 1.03 4.29 -19.52
CA LEU A 117 2.33 3.69 -19.22
C LEU A 117 2.21 2.38 -18.45
N VAL A 118 1.01 2.01 -17.96
CA VAL A 118 0.80 0.82 -17.15
C VAL A 118 0.51 -0.41 -17.99
N ASP A 119 1.22 -1.49 -17.71
CA ASP A 119 0.85 -2.83 -18.14
C ASP A 119 -0.22 -3.38 -17.19
N THR A 120 -1.45 -3.39 -17.63
CA THR A 120 -2.60 -3.81 -16.82
C THR A 120 -2.59 -5.29 -16.42
N LYS A 121 -1.70 -6.10 -17.01
CA LYS A 121 -1.48 -7.49 -16.61
C LYS A 121 -0.49 -7.65 -15.45
N ARG A 122 0.21 -6.57 -15.10
CA ARG A 122 1.23 -6.54 -14.05
C ARG A 122 0.96 -5.40 -13.07
N ILE A 123 0.01 -5.61 -12.16
CA ILE A 123 -0.39 -4.63 -11.15
C ILE A 123 -0.29 -5.23 -9.77
N ALA A 124 0.31 -4.49 -8.84
CA ALA A 124 0.31 -4.80 -7.42
C ALA A 124 -0.17 -3.60 -6.59
N ALA A 125 -0.51 -3.83 -5.33
CA ALA A 125 -0.78 -2.76 -4.39
C ALA A 125 0.06 -2.93 -3.12
N ILE A 126 0.55 -1.80 -2.59
CA ILE A 126 1.21 -1.76 -1.28
C ILE A 126 0.52 -0.75 -0.40
N GLY A 127 0.56 -0.97 0.91
CA GLY A 127 0.00 -0.02 1.87
C GLY A 127 0.67 -0.11 3.23
N TYR A 128 0.63 1.01 3.94
CA TYR A 128 1.30 1.19 5.22
C TYR A 128 0.28 1.43 6.34
N CYS A 129 0.38 0.76 7.48
CA CYS A 129 -0.56 0.92 8.61
C CYS A 129 -2.03 0.74 8.17
N PHE A 130 -2.84 1.79 8.23
CA PHE A 130 -4.20 1.83 7.66
C PHE A 130 -4.24 1.37 6.19
N GLY A 131 -3.27 1.82 5.39
CA GLY A 131 -3.12 1.40 3.99
C GLY A 131 -2.79 -0.08 3.85
N GLY A 132 -2.06 -0.68 4.80
CA GLY A 132 -1.80 -2.11 4.81
C GLY A 132 -3.09 -2.93 4.98
N THR A 133 -3.98 -2.52 5.89
CA THR A 133 -5.34 -3.08 5.99
C THR A 133 -6.12 -2.86 4.69
N THR A 134 -6.00 -1.66 4.10
CA THR A 134 -6.75 -1.27 2.91
C THR A 134 -6.40 -2.12 1.69
N VAL A 135 -5.11 -2.45 1.47
CA VAL A 135 -4.73 -3.29 0.32
C VAL A 135 -5.16 -4.74 0.49
N ILE A 136 -5.24 -5.26 1.73
CA ILE A 136 -5.85 -6.56 2.00
C ILE A 136 -7.35 -6.51 1.70
N GLU A 137 -8.05 -5.43 2.09
CA GLU A 137 -9.46 -5.23 1.74
C GLU A 137 -9.67 -5.08 0.23
N LEU A 138 -8.74 -4.48 -0.49
CA LEU A 138 -8.75 -4.44 -1.96
C LEU A 138 -8.67 -5.86 -2.54
N ALA A 139 -7.78 -6.71 -2.03
CA ALA A 139 -7.71 -8.12 -2.43
C ALA A 139 -9.02 -8.87 -2.10
N ARG A 140 -9.58 -8.69 -0.89
CA ARG A 140 -10.88 -9.25 -0.47
C ARG A 140 -12.05 -8.77 -1.32
N SER A 141 -11.95 -7.59 -1.96
CA SER A 141 -12.97 -7.12 -2.91
C SER A 141 -12.98 -7.89 -4.24
N GLY A 142 -12.00 -8.76 -4.47
CA GLY A 142 -11.84 -9.51 -5.71
C GLY A 142 -11.17 -8.73 -6.83
N ALA A 143 -10.44 -7.64 -6.51
CA ALA A 143 -9.71 -6.85 -7.47
C ALA A 143 -8.71 -7.70 -8.29
N ASP A 144 -8.58 -7.37 -9.57
CA ASP A 144 -7.68 -8.07 -10.48
C ASP A 144 -6.26 -7.49 -10.35
N LEU A 145 -5.46 -8.16 -9.52
CA LEU A 145 -4.08 -7.79 -9.17
C LEU A 145 -3.20 -9.04 -9.20
N ASN A 146 -1.87 -8.85 -9.35
CA ASN A 146 -0.89 -9.92 -9.17
C ASN A 146 -0.56 -10.17 -7.70
N GLY A 147 -0.55 -9.12 -6.89
CA GLY A 147 -0.28 -9.25 -5.46
C GLY A 147 -0.52 -7.98 -4.65
N VAL A 148 -0.67 -8.16 -3.35
CA VAL A 148 -0.75 -7.06 -2.37
C VAL A 148 0.32 -7.22 -1.29
N VAL A 149 0.88 -6.09 -0.82
CA VAL A 149 1.87 -6.06 0.27
C VAL A 149 1.38 -5.13 1.38
N SER A 150 1.14 -5.68 2.55
CA SER A 150 0.76 -4.95 3.76
C SER A 150 1.99 -4.71 4.63
N PHE A 151 2.39 -3.45 4.82
CA PHE A 151 3.42 -3.06 5.78
C PHE A 151 2.76 -2.64 7.10
N HIS A 152 3.03 -3.36 8.17
CA HIS A 152 2.48 -3.14 9.52
C HIS A 152 0.99 -2.78 9.55
N GLY A 153 0.20 -3.38 8.65
CA GLY A 153 -1.25 -3.21 8.60
C GLY A 153 -1.98 -4.15 9.55
N GLY A 154 -3.14 -3.74 10.04
CA GLY A 154 -4.05 -4.65 10.73
C GLY A 154 -4.57 -5.73 9.78
N LEU A 155 -4.64 -6.97 10.26
CA LEU A 155 -5.03 -8.15 9.48
C LEU A 155 -6.47 -8.58 9.74
N ASP A 156 -7.18 -7.83 10.61
CA ASP A 156 -8.57 -8.09 10.97
C ASP A 156 -9.52 -8.10 9.76
N SER A 157 -10.56 -8.91 9.86
CA SER A 157 -11.66 -8.92 8.89
C SER A 157 -12.99 -9.06 9.61
N PRO A 158 -13.96 -8.15 9.37
CA PRO A 158 -15.33 -8.34 9.83
C PRO A 158 -16.07 -9.42 9.03
N THR A 159 -15.56 -9.79 7.86
CA THR A 159 -16.16 -10.76 6.92
C THR A 159 -15.08 -11.70 6.37
N PRO A 160 -14.54 -12.66 7.18
CA PRO A 160 -13.50 -13.58 6.70
C PRO A 160 -13.90 -14.42 5.48
N ALA A 161 -15.21 -14.61 5.26
CA ALA A 161 -15.72 -15.31 4.07
C ALA A 161 -15.35 -14.61 2.74
N ASP A 162 -14.96 -13.34 2.78
CA ASP A 162 -14.48 -12.60 1.59
C ASP A 162 -13.10 -13.04 1.13
N GLY A 163 -12.35 -13.75 1.95
CA GLY A 163 -11.07 -14.36 1.56
C GLY A 163 -11.17 -15.18 0.27
N LYS A 164 -12.31 -15.85 0.03
CA LYS A 164 -12.58 -16.61 -1.21
C LYS A 164 -12.62 -15.76 -2.48
N ASN A 165 -12.74 -14.44 -2.37
CA ASN A 165 -12.73 -13.53 -3.52
C ASN A 165 -11.30 -13.12 -3.89
N ILE A 166 -10.31 -13.36 -3.02
CA ILE A 166 -8.91 -13.00 -3.26
C ILE A 166 -8.37 -13.81 -4.43
N LYS A 167 -7.90 -13.13 -5.46
CA LYS A 167 -7.35 -13.71 -6.69
C LYS A 167 -5.83 -13.60 -6.80
N CYS A 168 -5.25 -12.75 -5.97
CA CYS A 168 -3.83 -12.40 -6.01
C CYS A 168 -3.05 -13.02 -4.84
N LYS A 169 -1.71 -12.96 -4.91
CA LYS A 169 -0.85 -13.33 -3.79
C LYS A 169 -0.85 -12.24 -2.71
N VAL A 170 -0.63 -12.64 -1.46
CA VAL A 170 -0.65 -11.74 -0.30
C VAL A 170 0.66 -11.83 0.48
N LEU A 171 1.34 -10.70 0.68
CA LEU A 171 2.51 -10.57 1.55
C LEU A 171 2.19 -9.61 2.71
N ALA A 172 2.23 -10.11 3.94
CA ALA A 172 2.11 -9.31 5.15
C ALA A 172 3.47 -9.17 5.84
N LEU A 173 3.89 -7.92 6.13
CA LEU A 173 5.16 -7.56 6.73
C LEU A 173 4.88 -6.90 8.08
N ALA A 174 5.12 -7.61 9.18
CA ALA A 174 4.66 -7.25 10.51
C ALA A 174 5.82 -7.03 11.49
N GLY A 175 5.68 -6.09 12.41
CA GLY A 175 6.54 -5.99 13.58
C GLY A 175 6.22 -7.11 14.57
N ALA A 176 7.24 -7.85 15.03
CA ALA A 176 7.02 -8.94 15.98
C ALA A 176 6.56 -8.43 17.36
N ASP A 177 6.89 -7.17 17.67
CA ASP A 177 6.58 -6.53 18.96
C ASP A 177 5.51 -5.42 18.79
N ASP A 178 4.72 -5.48 17.70
CA ASP A 178 3.65 -4.51 17.40
C ASP A 178 2.47 -4.70 18.38
N PRO A 179 2.23 -3.75 19.31
CA PRO A 179 1.17 -3.88 20.30
C PRO A 179 -0.24 -3.70 19.71
N PHE A 180 -0.34 -3.23 18.47
CA PHE A 180 -1.62 -3.07 17.77
C PHE A 180 -1.99 -4.30 16.94
N GLN A 181 -1.09 -5.27 16.81
CA GLN A 181 -1.37 -6.55 16.18
C GLN A 181 -1.97 -7.51 17.19
N ASN A 182 -3.29 -7.69 17.13
CA ASN A 182 -3.98 -8.62 18.03
C ASN A 182 -3.68 -10.08 17.60
N PRO A 183 -3.22 -10.97 18.52
CA PRO A 183 -2.97 -12.37 18.19
C PRO A 183 -4.18 -13.13 17.65
N SER A 184 -5.40 -12.79 18.09
CA SER A 184 -6.63 -13.40 17.56
C SER A 184 -6.89 -13.02 16.11
N ASP A 185 -6.59 -11.77 15.72
CA ASP A 185 -6.77 -11.31 14.35
C ASP A 185 -5.74 -11.97 13.41
N LEU A 186 -4.52 -12.17 13.91
CA LEU A 186 -3.49 -12.93 13.18
C LEU A 186 -3.94 -14.37 12.92
N THR A 187 -4.43 -15.07 13.96
CA THR A 187 -4.92 -16.45 13.84
C THR A 187 -6.12 -16.53 12.89
N ALA A 188 -7.03 -15.56 12.97
CA ALA A 188 -8.19 -15.48 12.07
C ALA A 188 -7.77 -15.24 10.61
N PHE A 189 -6.81 -14.34 10.38
CA PHE A 189 -6.26 -14.09 9.05
C PHE A 189 -5.58 -15.33 8.46
N GLU A 190 -4.77 -16.02 9.24
CA GLU A 190 -4.15 -17.27 8.77
C GLU A 190 -5.18 -18.34 8.39
N SER A 191 -6.27 -18.45 9.17
CA SER A 191 -7.37 -19.38 8.87
C SER A 191 -8.08 -18.96 7.59
N GLU A 192 -8.41 -17.67 7.44
CA GLU A 192 -9.01 -17.10 6.23
C GLU A 192 -8.18 -17.42 4.97
N MET A 193 -6.86 -17.21 5.03
CA MET A 193 -5.98 -17.45 3.89
C MET A 193 -5.92 -18.95 3.52
N ARG A 194 -5.83 -19.85 4.52
CA ARG A 194 -5.81 -21.29 4.31
C ARG A 194 -7.12 -21.82 3.73
N ASP A 195 -8.24 -21.43 4.32
CA ASP A 195 -9.58 -21.89 3.93
C ASP A 195 -9.95 -21.42 2.53
N SER A 196 -9.48 -20.21 2.17
CA SER A 196 -9.66 -19.60 0.85
C SER A 196 -8.62 -20.05 -0.19
N LYS A 197 -7.62 -20.85 0.21
CA LYS A 197 -6.52 -21.34 -0.66
C LYS A 197 -5.73 -20.21 -1.33
N VAL A 198 -5.58 -19.09 -0.66
CA VAL A 198 -4.77 -17.97 -1.11
C VAL A 198 -3.28 -18.35 -1.04
N ASP A 199 -2.47 -17.88 -1.98
CA ASP A 199 -1.02 -17.92 -1.88
C ASP A 199 -0.57 -16.72 -1.04
N TRP A 200 -0.07 -16.99 0.18
CA TRP A 200 0.23 -15.93 1.15
C TRP A 200 1.49 -16.19 1.97
N GLN A 201 2.07 -15.11 2.47
CA GLN A 201 3.21 -15.14 3.39
C GLN A 201 3.08 -14.04 4.44
N ILE A 202 3.48 -14.33 5.68
CA ILE A 202 3.73 -13.33 6.73
C ILE A 202 5.20 -13.36 7.12
N VAL A 203 5.81 -12.18 7.24
CA VAL A 203 7.17 -12.01 7.75
C VAL A 203 7.14 -11.15 9.00
N PHE A 204 7.65 -11.66 10.10
CA PHE A 204 7.78 -10.94 11.36
C PHE A 204 9.20 -10.42 11.54
N TYR A 205 9.33 -9.12 11.88
CA TYR A 205 10.61 -8.47 12.16
C TYR A 205 10.79 -8.31 13.67
N GLY A 206 11.68 -9.12 14.29
CA GLY A 206 11.99 -9.06 15.72
C GLY A 206 12.53 -7.70 16.15
N GLY A 207 12.07 -7.17 17.27
CA GLY A 207 12.42 -5.85 17.80
C GLY A 207 11.77 -4.69 17.04
N ALA A 208 10.87 -4.94 16.10
CA ALA A 208 10.09 -3.92 15.40
C ALA A 208 8.68 -3.83 15.97
N VAL A 209 8.24 -2.61 16.25
CA VAL A 209 6.87 -2.26 16.64
C VAL A 209 6.09 -1.74 15.44
N HIS A 210 4.89 -1.16 15.64
CA HIS A 210 4.11 -0.53 14.56
C HIS A 210 4.88 0.61 13.86
N ALA A 211 4.50 0.95 12.65
CA ALA A 211 5.10 2.03 11.83
C ALA A 211 6.63 1.92 11.65
N PHE A 212 7.19 0.70 11.71
CA PHE A 212 8.65 0.48 11.62
C PHE A 212 9.29 0.98 10.31
N THR A 213 8.50 1.26 9.28
CA THR A 213 9.01 1.81 8.01
C THR A 213 9.04 3.33 7.97
N GLN A 214 8.50 4.03 8.97
CA GLN A 214 8.31 5.47 8.95
C GLN A 214 9.30 6.19 9.87
N PRO A 215 10.27 6.97 9.32
CA PRO A 215 11.27 7.68 10.13
C PRO A 215 10.67 8.67 11.11
N ASP A 216 9.58 9.34 10.70
CA ASP A 216 8.81 10.25 11.55
C ASP A 216 7.31 9.90 11.45
N PRO A 217 6.72 9.20 12.44
CA PRO A 217 5.30 8.87 12.43
C PRO A 217 4.38 10.06 12.72
N GLY A 218 4.94 11.26 13.00
CA GLY A 218 4.17 12.47 13.28
C GLY A 218 3.55 12.52 14.69
N PHE A 219 3.86 11.55 15.56
CA PHE A 219 3.38 11.49 16.95
C PHE A 219 4.29 10.61 17.83
N ALA A 220 4.38 10.95 19.09
CA ALA A 220 5.14 10.17 20.05
C ALA A 220 4.30 9.00 20.59
N ASN A 221 4.68 7.77 20.22
CA ASN A 221 4.05 6.55 20.74
C ASN A 221 5.11 5.44 20.83
N PRO A 222 5.36 4.85 22.00
CA PRO A 222 6.35 3.77 22.15
C PRO A 222 6.00 2.52 21.35
N GLY A 223 4.71 2.30 21.06
CA GLY A 223 4.22 1.21 20.22
C GLY A 223 4.30 1.48 18.71
N ALA A 224 4.75 2.67 18.28
CA ALA A 224 4.89 3.04 16.87
C ALA A 224 6.22 3.79 16.68
N LYS A 225 7.22 3.11 16.11
CA LYS A 225 8.58 3.65 16.01
C LYS A 225 9.33 3.07 14.82
N TYR A 226 10.10 3.93 14.16
CA TYR A 226 11.01 3.52 13.09
C TYR A 226 12.02 2.47 13.54
N ASN A 227 12.22 1.47 12.70
CA ASN A 227 13.26 0.47 12.84
C ASN A 227 13.97 0.28 11.49
N GLU A 228 15.15 0.87 11.35
CA GLU A 228 15.91 0.88 10.09
C GLU A 228 16.13 -0.53 9.50
N LYS A 229 16.42 -1.51 10.37
CA LYS A 229 16.67 -2.89 9.90
C LYS A 229 15.38 -3.52 9.34
N ALA A 230 14.25 -3.32 10.03
CA ALA A 230 12.97 -3.83 9.60
C ALA A 230 12.49 -3.13 8.33
N ASP A 231 12.66 -1.80 8.24
CA ASP A 231 12.33 -1.03 7.04
C ASP A 231 13.11 -1.54 5.82
N LYS A 232 14.42 -1.61 5.89
CA LYS A 232 15.26 -2.09 4.79
C LYS A 232 14.93 -3.53 4.39
N ARG A 233 14.76 -4.43 5.37
CA ARG A 233 14.44 -5.84 5.11
C ARG A 233 13.06 -6.04 4.50
N SER A 234 12.06 -5.29 4.97
CA SER A 234 10.71 -5.35 4.44
C SER A 234 10.62 -4.82 3.01
N TRP A 235 11.38 -3.78 2.69
CA TRP A 235 11.50 -3.26 1.31
C TRP A 235 12.14 -4.30 0.38
N GLU A 236 13.20 -4.98 0.81
CA GLU A 236 13.80 -6.08 0.03
C GLU A 236 12.83 -7.26 -0.14
N ALA A 237 12.08 -7.64 0.91
CA ALA A 237 11.06 -8.69 0.82
C ALA A 237 9.97 -8.33 -0.20
N MET A 238 9.49 -7.08 -0.22
CA MET A 238 8.56 -6.59 -1.25
C MET A 238 9.16 -6.69 -2.65
N LYS A 239 10.43 -6.30 -2.85
CA LYS A 239 11.08 -6.38 -4.18
C LYS A 239 11.20 -7.83 -4.67
N GLN A 240 11.53 -8.77 -3.79
CA GLN A 240 11.57 -10.20 -4.10
C GLN A 240 10.18 -10.73 -4.48
N PHE A 241 9.16 -10.34 -3.74
CA PHE A 241 7.77 -10.66 -4.03
C PHE A 241 7.34 -10.11 -5.40
N PHE A 242 7.67 -8.85 -5.72
CA PHE A 242 7.39 -8.26 -7.03
C PHE A 242 8.12 -8.97 -8.17
N ALA A 243 9.38 -9.38 -7.96
CA ALA A 243 10.12 -10.17 -8.95
C ALA A 243 9.49 -11.53 -9.21
N GLU A 244 8.74 -12.08 -8.26
CA GLU A 244 7.98 -13.32 -8.41
C GLU A 244 6.67 -13.10 -9.17
N ILE A 245 5.86 -12.12 -8.76
CA ILE A 245 4.49 -11.93 -9.27
C ILE A 245 4.41 -11.23 -10.63
N PHE A 246 5.47 -10.58 -11.09
CA PHE A 246 5.52 -9.85 -12.37
C PHE A 246 6.29 -10.60 -13.49
N LYS A 247 6.49 -11.89 -13.31
CA LYS A 247 7.10 -12.77 -14.33
C LYS A 247 6.24 -12.92 -15.57
#